data_0379ed555d70c06109371df6055fd392
#
_entry.id   0379ed555d70c06109371df6055fd392
#
_cell.length_a   1.000
_cell.length_b   1.000
_cell.length_c   1.000
_cell.angle_alpha   90.00
_cell.angle_beta   90.00
_cell.angle_gamma   90.00
#
_symmetry.space_group_name_H-M   'P 1'
#
loop_
_entity.id
_entity.type
_entity.pdbx_description
1 polymer ?
#
loop_
_entity_poly.entity_id
_entity_poly.type
_entity_poly.pdbx_seq_one_letter_code
_entity_poly.pdbx_strand_id
1 'polypeptide(L)'
;MTTDLEKLKTRLQALRAKTIANGCTEEEALAAAAKVAELLDRHDLSMTDLEIREEQCEKSTIETNRKQRQPISSCIPAIAEYCDCKVWKEKDDKGIRYVFFGLRPSIEMAHYVYDVIAIAMHTAWVQYAVSKRIIRYGRDEKGSFLFGMAVSIADKLTAMKAERDEANRVSTGRDLVVVRHAIVESEFAKLDLNLRRGRASGKKVAAGAFEAGHAAGQSLALHRAVGEKGA
;
A
#
# COMPACT_ATOMS: atom_id res chain seq x y z
N MET A 1 -3.00 6.55 26.34
CA MET A 1 -2.26 6.16 25.13
C MET A 1 -2.94 5.03 24.34
N THR A 2 -3.41 3.96 24.97
CA THR A 2 -4.19 2.91 24.29
C THR A 2 -5.44 3.41 23.56
N THR A 3 -6.07 4.48 24.02
CA THR A 3 -7.32 5.01 23.48
C THR A 3 -7.22 5.62 22.06
N ASP A 4 -6.12 6.24 21.70
CA ASP A 4 -6.00 6.90 20.38
C ASP A 4 -5.60 5.90 19.28
N LEU A 5 -4.76 4.93 19.61
CA LEU A 5 -4.47 3.79 18.75
C LEU A 5 -5.73 2.94 18.50
N GLU A 6 -6.54 2.70 19.52
CA GLU A 6 -7.81 1.98 19.37
C GLU A 6 -8.83 2.76 18.53
N LYS A 7 -8.88 4.08 18.64
CA LYS A 7 -9.70 4.94 17.77
C LYS A 7 -9.23 4.87 16.32
N LEU A 8 -7.90 4.94 16.09
CA LEU A 8 -7.32 4.79 14.77
C LEU A 8 -7.71 3.44 14.16
N LYS A 9 -7.50 2.36 14.90
CA LYS A 9 -7.84 0.99 14.48
C LYS A 9 -9.32 0.83 14.15
N THR A 10 -10.21 1.33 15.01
CA THR A 10 -11.66 1.29 14.78
C THR A 10 -12.03 2.05 13.50
N ARG A 11 -11.40 3.18 13.25
CA ARG A 11 -11.64 4.01 12.06
C ARG A 11 -11.13 3.34 10.78
N LEU A 12 -9.96 2.68 10.85
CA LEU A 12 -9.42 1.86 9.76
C LEU A 12 -10.33 0.67 9.44
N GLN A 13 -10.83 -0.01 10.47
CA GLN A 13 -11.78 -1.13 10.30
C GLN A 13 -13.10 -0.66 9.66
N ALA A 14 -13.63 0.48 10.07
CA ALA A 14 -14.84 1.05 9.48
C ALA A 14 -14.64 1.43 8.00
N LEU A 15 -13.51 2.04 7.64
CA LEU A 15 -13.16 2.35 6.26
C LEU A 15 -13.01 1.07 5.42
N ARG A 16 -12.34 0.05 5.97
CA ARG A 16 -12.19 -1.26 5.33
C ARG A 16 -13.54 -1.94 5.08
N ALA A 17 -14.40 -1.98 6.07
CA ALA A 17 -15.73 -2.58 5.95
C ALA A 17 -16.56 -1.90 4.87
N LYS A 18 -16.54 -0.57 4.82
CA LYS A 18 -17.23 0.22 3.79
C LYS A 18 -16.71 -0.07 2.39
N THR A 19 -15.40 -0.20 2.23
CA THR A 19 -14.74 -0.50 0.96
C THR A 19 -15.08 -1.91 0.47
N ILE A 20 -15.07 -2.90 1.36
CA ILE A 20 -15.38 -4.30 1.03
C ILE A 20 -16.85 -4.47 0.65
N ALA A 21 -17.76 -3.82 1.36
CA ALA A 21 -19.21 -3.98 1.15
C ALA A 21 -19.71 -3.39 -0.17
N ASN A 22 -19.10 -2.30 -0.66
CA ASN A 22 -19.61 -1.55 -1.80
C ASN A 22 -18.83 -1.80 -3.11
N GLY A 23 -17.80 -2.62 -3.10
CA GLY A 23 -16.77 -2.63 -4.14
C GLY A 23 -15.96 -1.33 -4.05
N CYS A 24 -14.78 -1.33 -4.64
CA CYS A 24 -13.89 -0.18 -4.58
C CYS A 24 -13.31 0.08 -5.96
N THR A 25 -13.48 1.32 -6.43
CA THR A 25 -12.72 1.79 -7.57
C THR A 25 -11.28 2.07 -7.14
N GLU A 26 -10.38 2.15 -8.09
CA GLU A 26 -8.99 2.49 -7.77
C GLU A 26 -8.89 3.90 -7.18
N GLU A 27 -9.71 4.85 -7.68
CA GLU A 27 -9.79 6.21 -7.15
C GLU A 27 -10.19 6.22 -5.67
N GLU A 28 -11.21 5.46 -5.30
CA GLU A 28 -11.63 5.29 -3.91
C GLU A 28 -10.55 4.62 -3.07
N ALA A 29 -9.79 3.68 -3.66
CA ALA A 29 -8.67 3.03 -3.00
C ALA A 29 -7.54 4.01 -2.66
N LEU A 30 -7.17 4.87 -3.61
CA LEU A 30 -6.14 5.88 -3.40
C LEU A 30 -6.59 6.99 -2.45
N ALA A 31 -7.86 7.43 -2.56
CA ALA A 31 -8.43 8.39 -1.63
C ALA A 31 -8.48 7.83 -0.19
N ALA A 32 -8.83 6.55 -0.05
CA ALA A 32 -8.79 5.87 1.23
C ALA A 32 -7.37 5.76 1.79
N ALA A 33 -6.38 5.42 0.95
CA ALA A 33 -4.97 5.38 1.34
C ALA A 33 -4.46 6.76 1.80
N ALA A 34 -4.81 7.84 1.09
CA ALA A 34 -4.47 9.20 1.48
C ALA A 34 -5.10 9.58 2.84
N LYS A 35 -6.37 9.21 3.05
CA LYS A 35 -7.06 9.48 4.33
C LYS A 35 -6.44 8.72 5.50
N VAL A 36 -6.02 7.51 5.27
CA VAL A 36 -5.33 6.70 6.29
C VAL A 36 -3.97 7.32 6.62
N ALA A 37 -3.22 7.77 5.62
CA ALA A 37 -1.96 8.47 5.85
C ALA A 37 -2.14 9.74 6.69
N GLU A 38 -3.14 10.56 6.38
CA GLU A 38 -3.49 11.76 7.17
C GLU A 38 -3.82 11.42 8.63
N LEU A 39 -4.55 10.33 8.86
CA LEU A 39 -4.87 9.89 10.22
C LEU A 39 -3.62 9.44 10.98
N LEU A 40 -2.70 8.77 10.30
CA LEU A 40 -1.44 8.35 10.88
C LEU A 40 -0.54 9.55 11.22
N ASP A 41 -0.41 10.50 10.29
CA ASP A 41 0.37 11.71 10.52
C ASP A 41 -0.18 12.53 11.71
N ARG A 42 -1.50 12.63 11.86
CA ARG A 42 -2.11 13.27 13.05
C ARG A 42 -1.81 12.53 14.34
N HIS A 43 -1.83 11.21 14.30
CA HIS A 43 -1.48 10.39 15.46
C HIS A 43 -0.03 10.66 15.87
N ASP A 44 0.88 10.65 14.91
CA ASP A 44 2.31 10.88 15.14
C ASP A 44 2.59 12.30 15.68
N LEU A 45 1.90 13.31 15.13
CA LEU A 45 2.01 14.70 15.62
C LEU A 45 1.50 14.87 17.07
N SER A 46 0.64 13.97 17.55
CA SER A 46 0.16 13.99 18.92
C SER A 46 1.11 13.33 19.92
N MET A 47 2.11 12.59 19.41
CA MET A 47 3.09 11.87 20.23
C MET A 47 4.35 12.70 20.45
N THR A 48 4.96 12.52 21.60
CA THR A 48 6.31 13.08 21.86
C THR A 48 7.37 12.17 21.23
N ASP A 49 8.55 12.72 20.95
CA ASP A 49 9.68 11.94 20.43
C ASP A 49 10.08 10.77 21.33
N LEU A 50 9.82 10.89 22.64
CA LEU A 50 10.08 9.84 23.62
C LEU A 50 9.09 8.70 23.45
N GLU A 51 7.81 9.01 23.30
CA GLU A 51 6.74 8.04 23.12
C GLU A 51 6.92 7.24 21.82
N ILE A 52 7.31 7.93 20.72
CA ILE A 52 7.60 7.26 19.44
C ILE A 52 8.79 6.30 19.58
N ARG A 53 9.81 6.65 20.37
CA ARG A 53 10.98 5.78 20.60
C ARG A 53 10.66 4.57 21.49
N GLU A 54 9.63 4.63 22.30
CA GLU A 54 9.15 3.53 23.14
C GLU A 54 8.21 2.58 22.40
N GLU A 55 7.70 2.97 21.21
CA GLU A 55 6.91 2.08 20.37
C GLU A 55 7.75 0.90 19.85
N GLN A 56 7.20 -0.29 19.98
CA GLN A 56 7.85 -1.51 19.51
C GLN A 56 7.54 -1.78 18.04
N CYS A 57 8.57 -2.13 17.28
CA CYS A 57 8.39 -2.65 15.93
C CYS A 57 7.90 -4.09 15.98
N GLU A 58 6.93 -4.40 15.13
CA GLU A 58 6.31 -5.72 15.03
C GLU A 58 6.51 -6.30 13.63
N LYS A 59 6.30 -7.61 13.51
CA LYS A 59 6.20 -8.31 12.21
C LYS A 59 4.76 -8.69 11.97
N SER A 60 4.28 -8.48 10.75
CA SER A 60 2.99 -9.00 10.31
C SER A 60 3.08 -9.54 8.89
N THR A 61 2.29 -10.54 8.59
CA THR A 61 2.42 -11.31 7.36
C THR A 61 1.14 -11.26 6.54
N ILE A 62 1.30 -11.00 5.23
CA ILE A 62 0.24 -11.18 4.24
C ILE A 62 0.49 -12.49 3.51
N GLU A 63 -0.38 -13.45 3.75
CA GLU A 63 -0.37 -14.76 3.09
C GLU A 63 -1.05 -14.67 1.73
N THR A 64 -0.33 -15.07 0.66
CA THR A 64 -0.95 -15.07 -0.67
C THR A 64 -1.60 -16.42 -1.00
N ASN A 65 -1.26 -17.48 -0.29
CA ASN A 65 -1.67 -18.86 -0.57
C ASN A 65 -1.41 -19.27 -2.04
N ARG A 66 -0.39 -18.68 -2.67
CA ARG A 66 -0.01 -18.91 -4.06
C ARG A 66 1.47 -19.22 -4.19
N LYS A 67 1.80 -20.27 -4.93
CA LYS A 67 3.19 -20.69 -5.21
C LYS A 67 3.91 -19.74 -6.18
N GLN A 68 3.17 -18.92 -6.91
CA GLN A 68 3.70 -17.94 -7.89
C GLN A 68 3.35 -16.51 -7.47
N ARG A 69 4.22 -15.56 -7.85
CA ARG A 69 3.97 -14.14 -7.64
C ARG A 69 2.68 -13.72 -8.32
N GLN A 70 1.84 -13.02 -7.61
CA GLN A 70 0.64 -12.37 -8.13
C GLN A 70 1.00 -10.99 -8.69
N PRO A 71 0.23 -10.42 -9.62
CA PRO A 71 0.49 -9.08 -10.16
C PRO A 71 0.62 -8.00 -9.09
N ILE A 72 -0.22 -8.03 -8.05
CA ILE A 72 -0.17 -7.11 -6.91
C ILE A 72 1.18 -7.11 -6.19
N SER A 73 1.97 -8.17 -6.33
CA SER A 73 3.32 -8.23 -5.74
C SER A 73 4.23 -7.08 -6.18
N SER A 74 3.93 -6.44 -7.30
CA SER A 74 4.68 -5.29 -7.81
C SER A 74 4.41 -4.00 -7.04
N CYS A 75 3.25 -3.89 -6.38
CA CYS A 75 2.90 -2.75 -5.53
C CYS A 75 3.45 -2.90 -4.09
N ILE A 76 3.76 -4.10 -3.64
CA ILE A 76 4.06 -4.35 -2.22
C ILE A 76 5.23 -3.50 -1.69
N PRO A 77 6.35 -3.33 -2.40
CA PRO A 77 7.40 -2.44 -1.95
C PRO A 77 6.92 -0.99 -1.78
N ALA A 78 6.15 -0.48 -2.74
CA ALA A 78 5.60 0.87 -2.68
C ALA A 78 4.57 1.04 -1.56
N ILE A 79 3.75 0.02 -1.27
CA ILE A 79 2.85 0.00 -0.12
C ILE A 79 3.64 0.09 1.19
N ALA A 80 4.70 -0.70 1.32
CA ALA A 80 5.53 -0.70 2.52
C ALA A 80 6.21 0.66 2.72
N GLU A 81 6.79 1.23 1.67
CA GLU A 81 7.43 2.55 1.70
C GLU A 81 6.44 3.65 2.04
N TYR A 82 5.25 3.63 1.43
CA TYR A 82 4.16 4.57 1.72
C TYR A 82 3.72 4.54 3.19
N CYS A 83 3.81 3.37 3.83
CA CYS A 83 3.42 3.16 5.22
C CYS A 83 4.61 3.16 6.21
N ASP A 84 5.80 3.58 5.80
CA ASP A 84 7.02 3.59 6.63
C ASP A 84 7.38 2.22 7.21
N CYS A 85 7.15 1.16 6.44
CA CYS A 85 7.45 -0.23 6.78
C CYS A 85 8.59 -0.80 5.94
N LYS A 86 9.32 -1.77 6.49
CA LYS A 86 10.15 -2.70 5.72
C LYS A 86 9.31 -3.86 5.25
N VAL A 87 9.66 -4.43 4.09
CA VAL A 87 8.98 -5.62 3.57
C VAL A 87 9.97 -6.57 2.92
N TRP A 88 9.77 -7.86 3.17
CA TRP A 88 10.48 -8.90 2.42
C TRP A 88 9.53 -10.02 2.05
N LYS A 89 9.97 -10.81 1.10
CA LYS A 89 9.25 -11.97 0.60
C LYS A 89 9.83 -13.24 1.19
N GLU A 90 8.97 -14.08 1.71
CA GLU A 90 9.28 -15.45 2.06
C GLU A 90 8.55 -16.42 1.14
N LYS A 91 9.09 -17.61 0.98
CA LYS A 91 8.48 -18.69 0.23
C LYS A 91 8.70 -20.00 0.95
N ASP A 92 7.60 -20.70 1.18
CA ASP A 92 7.56 -22.04 1.75
C ASP A 92 6.69 -23.00 0.90
N ASP A 93 6.37 -24.16 1.45
CA ASP A 93 5.55 -25.17 0.78
C ASP A 93 4.10 -24.71 0.57
N LYS A 94 3.58 -23.83 1.43
CA LYS A 94 2.24 -23.26 1.35
C LYS A 94 2.17 -22.17 0.28
N GLY A 95 3.26 -21.48 0.02
CA GLY A 95 3.29 -20.44 -1.00
C GLY A 95 4.22 -19.28 -0.72
N ILE A 96 3.90 -18.15 -1.34
CA ILE A 96 4.59 -16.87 -1.14
C ILE A 96 3.84 -16.08 -0.10
N ARG A 97 4.59 -15.50 0.85
CA ARG A 97 4.10 -14.53 1.81
C ARG A 97 4.99 -13.31 1.84
N TYR A 98 4.41 -12.20 2.26
CA TYR A 98 5.11 -10.94 2.43
C TYR A 98 5.06 -10.55 3.90
N VAL A 99 6.24 -10.36 4.48
CA VAL A 99 6.37 -9.95 5.88
C VAL A 99 6.63 -8.46 5.92
N PHE A 100 5.73 -7.74 6.55
CA PHE A 100 5.88 -6.32 6.87
C PHE A 100 6.48 -6.18 8.26
N PHE A 101 7.36 -5.21 8.42
CA PHE A 101 8.01 -4.89 9.68
C PHE A 101 8.05 -3.38 9.87
N GLY A 102 7.61 -2.93 11.01
CA GLY A 102 7.55 -1.50 11.35
C GLY A 102 6.79 -1.25 12.64
N LEU A 103 6.46 -0.02 12.88
CA LEU A 103 5.59 0.36 13.99
C LEU A 103 4.18 -0.20 13.76
N ARG A 104 3.51 -0.58 14.84
CA ARG A 104 2.19 -1.21 14.76
C ARG A 104 1.16 -0.41 13.95
N PRO A 105 1.00 0.93 14.11
CA PRO A 105 0.07 1.70 13.29
C PRO A 105 0.41 1.65 11.79
N SER A 106 1.70 1.69 11.44
CA SER A 106 2.20 1.59 10.07
C SER A 106 1.86 0.23 9.43
N ILE A 107 1.99 -0.85 10.19
CA ILE A 107 1.64 -2.20 9.73
C ILE A 107 0.14 -2.34 9.48
N GLU A 108 -0.71 -1.88 10.39
CA GLU A 108 -2.18 -1.88 10.24
C GLU A 108 -2.59 -1.10 8.98
N MET A 109 -1.94 0.05 8.75
CA MET A 109 -2.13 0.84 7.54
C MET A 109 -1.69 0.10 6.28
N ALA A 110 -0.53 -0.56 6.29
CA ALA A 110 -0.03 -1.31 5.13
C ALA A 110 -0.98 -2.45 4.74
N HIS A 111 -1.53 -3.17 5.72
CA HIS A 111 -2.55 -4.19 5.48
C HIS A 111 -3.82 -3.59 4.87
N TYR A 112 -4.29 -2.48 5.41
CA TYR A 112 -5.46 -1.79 4.88
C TYR A 112 -5.25 -1.35 3.42
N VAL A 113 -4.13 -0.69 3.12
CA VAL A 113 -3.80 -0.23 1.77
C VAL A 113 -3.70 -1.42 0.79
N TYR A 114 -3.07 -2.52 1.23
CA TYR A 114 -3.00 -3.74 0.42
C TYR A 114 -4.38 -4.29 0.06
N ASP A 115 -5.28 -4.42 1.04
CA ASP A 115 -6.62 -4.96 0.82
C ASP A 115 -7.43 -4.08 -0.14
N VAL A 116 -7.37 -2.76 0.06
CA VAL A 116 -8.07 -1.79 -0.80
C VAL A 116 -7.56 -1.86 -2.24
N ILE A 117 -6.24 -1.92 -2.44
CA ILE A 117 -5.65 -2.06 -3.78
C ILE A 117 -6.05 -3.40 -4.41
N ALA A 118 -6.04 -4.49 -3.65
CA ALA A 118 -6.42 -5.80 -4.16
C ALA A 118 -7.87 -5.81 -4.68
N ILE A 119 -8.80 -5.18 -3.95
CA ILE A 119 -10.20 -5.03 -4.34
C ILE A 119 -10.32 -4.15 -5.59
N ALA A 120 -9.66 -3.00 -5.62
CA ALA A 120 -9.68 -2.08 -6.76
C ALA A 120 -9.16 -2.74 -8.05
N MET A 121 -8.04 -3.47 -7.95
CA MET A 121 -7.48 -4.22 -9.07
C MET A 121 -8.46 -5.30 -9.58
N HIS A 122 -9.16 -5.98 -8.68
CA HIS A 122 -10.17 -6.97 -9.06
C HIS A 122 -11.34 -6.31 -9.79
N THR A 123 -11.86 -5.22 -9.24
CA THR A 123 -12.98 -4.46 -9.81
C THR A 123 -12.65 -3.92 -11.20
N ALA A 124 -11.48 -3.30 -11.35
CA ALA A 124 -11.03 -2.78 -12.65
C ALA A 124 -10.87 -3.89 -13.71
N TRP A 125 -10.36 -5.05 -13.32
CA TRP A 125 -10.30 -6.20 -14.21
C TRP A 125 -11.69 -6.64 -14.67
N VAL A 126 -12.65 -6.74 -13.75
CA VAL A 126 -14.03 -7.15 -14.09
C VAL A 126 -14.65 -6.16 -15.07
N GLN A 127 -14.53 -4.86 -14.81
CA GLN A 127 -15.01 -3.80 -15.71
C GLN A 127 -14.37 -3.88 -17.09
N TYR A 128 -13.06 -4.06 -17.16
CA TYR A 128 -12.34 -4.24 -18.42
C TYR A 128 -12.83 -5.47 -19.18
N ALA A 129 -12.94 -6.61 -18.52
CA ALA A 129 -13.39 -7.85 -19.14
C ALA A 129 -14.81 -7.73 -19.72
N VAL A 130 -15.71 -7.08 -18.97
CA VAL A 130 -17.08 -6.80 -19.43
C VAL A 130 -17.08 -5.86 -20.63
N SER A 131 -16.36 -4.74 -20.56
CA SER A 131 -16.30 -3.76 -21.66
C SER A 131 -15.75 -4.34 -22.97
N LYS A 132 -14.82 -5.26 -22.87
CA LYS A 132 -14.23 -5.96 -24.03
C LYS A 132 -15.02 -7.20 -24.46
N ARG A 133 -16.12 -7.53 -23.77
CA ARG A 133 -16.92 -8.76 -24.02
C ARG A 133 -16.06 -10.02 -24.00
N ILE A 134 -15.09 -10.08 -23.10
CA ILE A 134 -14.17 -11.19 -22.98
C ILE A 134 -14.89 -12.35 -22.29
N ILE A 135 -15.40 -13.30 -23.10
CA ILE A 135 -16.08 -14.50 -22.61
C ILE A 135 -15.06 -15.54 -22.10
N ARG A 136 -13.90 -15.61 -22.76
CA ARG A 136 -12.77 -16.46 -22.38
C ARG A 136 -11.50 -15.62 -22.47
N TYR A 137 -10.84 -15.43 -21.35
CA TYR A 137 -9.55 -14.72 -21.30
C TYR A 137 -8.41 -15.70 -21.05
N GLY A 138 -7.31 -15.47 -21.75
CA GLY A 138 -6.06 -16.17 -21.47
C GLY A 138 -5.52 -15.76 -20.10
N ARG A 139 -4.83 -16.68 -19.41
CA ARG A 139 -4.16 -16.39 -18.12
C ARG A 139 -3.20 -15.19 -18.27
N ASP A 140 -2.59 -15.03 -19.43
CA ASP A 140 -1.63 -13.99 -19.73
C ASP A 140 -2.28 -12.60 -19.87
N GLU A 141 -3.51 -12.51 -20.39
CA GLU A 141 -4.24 -11.26 -20.56
C GLU A 141 -4.61 -10.64 -19.20
N LYS A 142 -5.29 -11.41 -18.34
CA LYS A 142 -5.59 -10.96 -16.97
C LYS A 142 -4.34 -10.60 -16.19
N GLY A 143 -3.32 -11.46 -16.29
CA GLY A 143 -2.05 -11.26 -15.61
C GLY A 143 -1.33 -10.00 -16.06
N SER A 144 -1.40 -9.66 -17.36
CA SER A 144 -0.78 -8.48 -17.95
C SER A 144 -1.53 -7.21 -17.59
N PHE A 145 -2.86 -7.21 -17.66
CA PHE A 145 -3.70 -6.09 -17.23
C PHE A 145 -3.43 -5.74 -15.76
N LEU A 146 -3.56 -6.71 -14.86
CA LEU A 146 -3.33 -6.49 -13.44
C LEU A 146 -1.88 -6.08 -13.14
N PHE A 147 -0.90 -6.55 -13.91
CA PHE A 147 0.49 -6.14 -13.74
C PHE A 147 0.70 -4.68 -14.16
N GLY A 148 0.15 -4.25 -15.30
CA GLY A 148 0.19 -2.85 -15.73
C GLY A 148 -0.44 -1.92 -14.69
N MET A 149 -1.61 -2.30 -14.16
CA MET A 149 -2.27 -1.55 -13.10
C MET A 149 -1.44 -1.48 -11.82
N ALA A 150 -0.83 -2.61 -11.41
CA ALA A 150 0.01 -2.65 -10.23
C ALA A 150 1.26 -1.75 -10.33
N VAL A 151 1.87 -1.66 -11.52
CA VAL A 151 2.98 -0.74 -11.78
C VAL A 151 2.53 0.70 -11.62
N SER A 152 1.43 1.08 -12.26
CA SER A 152 0.89 2.44 -12.16
C SER A 152 0.52 2.84 -10.73
N ILE A 153 -0.09 1.93 -9.96
CA ILE A 153 -0.39 2.18 -8.55
C ILE A 153 0.89 2.36 -7.72
N ALA A 154 1.92 1.55 -7.98
CA ALA A 154 3.19 1.67 -7.27
C ALA A 154 3.82 3.05 -7.50
N ASP A 155 3.85 3.52 -8.76
CA ASP A 155 4.38 4.83 -9.11
C ASP A 155 3.60 5.96 -8.40
N LYS A 156 2.28 5.85 -8.34
CA LYS A 156 1.44 6.82 -7.63
C LYS A 156 1.67 6.83 -6.12
N LEU A 157 1.76 5.66 -5.49
CA LEU A 157 2.06 5.59 -4.05
C LEU A 157 3.41 6.21 -3.73
N THR A 158 4.41 6.00 -4.59
CA THR A 158 5.73 6.62 -4.44
C THR A 158 5.65 8.14 -4.55
N ALA A 159 4.91 8.66 -5.52
CA ALA A 159 4.69 10.10 -5.66
C ALA A 159 3.95 10.70 -4.46
N MET A 160 2.86 10.06 -4.02
CA MET A 160 2.09 10.48 -2.83
C MET A 160 2.95 10.48 -1.57
N LYS A 161 3.85 9.49 -1.43
CA LYS A 161 4.79 9.45 -0.30
C LYS A 161 5.74 10.64 -0.32
N ALA A 162 6.33 10.95 -1.47
CA ALA A 162 7.24 12.07 -1.61
C ALA A 162 6.56 13.42 -1.30
N GLU A 163 5.33 13.63 -1.80
CA GLU A 163 4.53 14.82 -1.51
C GLU A 163 4.20 14.96 -0.01
N ARG A 164 3.81 13.85 0.62
CA ARG A 164 3.49 13.81 2.05
C ARG A 164 4.70 14.13 2.90
N ASP A 165 5.85 13.53 2.59
CA ASP A 165 7.08 13.74 3.34
C ASP A 165 7.55 15.19 3.23
N GLU A 166 7.46 15.79 2.05
CA GLU A 166 7.79 17.21 1.86
C GLU A 166 6.81 18.12 2.63
N ALA A 167 5.51 17.84 2.57
CA ALA A 167 4.50 18.60 3.31
C ALA A 167 4.74 18.53 4.83
N ASN A 168 5.07 17.36 5.35
CA ASN A 168 5.35 17.16 6.77
C ASN A 168 6.63 17.89 7.19
N ARG A 169 7.67 17.86 6.36
CA ARG A 169 8.92 18.59 6.61
C ARG A 169 8.69 20.10 6.73
N VAL A 170 7.87 20.66 5.85
CA VAL A 170 7.56 22.10 5.83
C VAL A 170 6.68 22.50 7.01
N SER A 171 5.68 21.68 7.37
CA SER A 171 4.65 22.06 8.34
C SER A 171 5.08 21.94 9.80
N THR A 172 5.96 21.00 10.12
CA THR A 172 6.25 20.65 11.52
C THR A 172 7.61 21.14 12.02
N GLY A 173 8.53 21.48 11.11
CA GLY A 173 9.93 21.77 11.48
C GLY A 173 10.63 20.59 12.19
N ARG A 174 9.90 19.51 12.47
CA ARG A 174 10.37 18.24 13.00
C ARG A 174 10.42 17.24 11.88
N ASP A 175 11.53 16.58 11.73
CA ASP A 175 11.69 15.50 10.79
C ASP A 175 11.20 14.19 11.44
N LEU A 176 9.89 14.11 11.78
CA LEU A 176 9.26 12.92 12.37
C LEU A 176 9.41 11.70 11.48
N VAL A 177 9.43 11.92 10.17
CA VAL A 177 9.67 10.87 9.18
C VAL A 177 11.07 10.28 9.36
N VAL A 178 12.08 11.14 9.58
CA VAL A 178 13.47 10.69 9.83
C VAL A 178 13.57 9.90 11.13
N VAL A 179 12.89 10.35 12.19
CA VAL A 179 12.91 9.67 13.49
C VAL A 179 12.28 8.29 13.37
N ARG A 180 11.11 8.15 12.76
CA ARG A 180 10.43 6.87 12.55
C ARG A 180 11.25 5.93 11.67
N HIS A 181 11.79 6.46 10.58
CA HIS A 181 12.64 5.68 9.68
C HIS A 181 13.89 5.17 10.41
N ALA A 182 14.53 6.00 11.23
CA ALA A 182 15.69 5.61 12.03
C ALA A 182 15.37 4.51 13.04
N ILE A 183 14.19 4.57 13.69
CA ILE A 183 13.74 3.53 14.62
C ILE A 183 13.53 2.21 13.87
N VAL A 184 12.77 2.23 12.78
CA VAL A 184 12.49 1.01 12.00
C VAL A 184 13.77 0.41 11.43
N GLU A 185 14.70 1.24 10.94
CA GLU A 185 16.02 0.76 10.44
C GLU A 185 16.85 0.12 11.56
N SER A 186 16.93 0.77 12.72
CA SER A 186 17.68 0.26 13.87
C SER A 186 17.11 -1.08 14.35
N GLU A 187 15.80 -1.18 14.50
CA GLU A 187 15.15 -2.41 14.93
C GLU A 187 15.23 -3.51 13.85
N PHE A 188 15.13 -3.12 12.57
CA PHE A 188 15.28 -4.05 11.45
C PHE A 188 16.68 -4.66 11.39
N ALA A 189 17.72 -3.85 11.64
CA ALA A 189 19.09 -4.32 11.67
C ALA A 189 19.33 -5.40 12.76
N LYS A 190 18.63 -5.32 13.88
CA LYS A 190 18.70 -6.33 14.97
C LYS A 190 18.14 -7.70 14.59
N LEU A 191 17.33 -7.77 13.51
CA LEU A 191 16.75 -9.05 13.07
C LEU A 191 17.77 -9.98 12.39
N ASP A 192 18.93 -9.49 12.03
CA ASP A 192 20.04 -10.23 11.39
C ASP A 192 19.57 -11.15 10.23
N LEU A 193 18.70 -10.61 9.37
CA LEU A 193 18.10 -11.37 8.28
C LEU A 193 19.05 -11.47 7.09
N ASN A 194 19.36 -12.70 6.67
CA ASN A 194 20.12 -12.94 5.45
C ASN A 194 19.23 -12.79 4.20
N LEU A 195 18.89 -11.55 3.85
CA LEU A 195 18.02 -11.25 2.72
C LEU A 195 18.83 -11.28 1.42
N ARG A 196 18.28 -12.01 0.43
CA ARG A 196 18.85 -12.04 -0.92
C ARG A 196 18.05 -11.16 -1.86
N ARG A 197 18.74 -10.41 -2.71
CA ARG A 197 18.09 -9.61 -3.75
C ARG A 197 17.28 -10.53 -4.68
N GLY A 198 15.99 -10.25 -4.82
CA GLY A 198 15.11 -11.02 -5.69
C GLY A 198 15.51 -10.85 -7.16
N ARG A 199 15.52 -11.94 -7.93
CA ARG A 199 15.72 -11.86 -9.39
C ARG A 199 14.51 -11.19 -10.05
N ALA A 200 14.77 -10.29 -11.01
CA ALA A 200 13.74 -9.81 -11.90
C ALA A 200 13.16 -11.00 -12.70
N SER A 201 11.84 -11.11 -12.77
CA SER A 201 11.23 -12.15 -13.57
C SER A 201 10.91 -11.57 -14.96
N GLY A 202 11.52 -12.12 -16.00
CA GLY A 202 11.22 -11.79 -17.40
C GLY A 202 9.86 -12.37 -17.81
N LYS A 203 8.78 -11.90 -17.20
CA LYS A 203 7.43 -12.32 -17.57
C LYS A 203 7.05 -11.70 -18.91
N LYS A 204 6.68 -12.52 -19.90
CA LYS A 204 6.06 -12.04 -21.11
C LYS A 204 4.71 -11.41 -20.74
N VAL A 205 4.46 -10.22 -21.26
CA VAL A 205 3.20 -9.50 -21.08
C VAL A 205 2.49 -9.33 -22.42
N ALA A 206 1.17 -9.43 -22.44
CA ALA A 206 0.35 -9.03 -23.57
C ALA A 206 0.28 -7.49 -23.57
N ALA A 207 0.97 -6.85 -24.53
CA ALA A 207 1.18 -5.40 -24.55
C ALA A 207 -0.12 -4.60 -24.40
N GLY A 208 -1.13 -4.89 -25.23
CA GLY A 208 -2.40 -4.16 -25.17
C GLY A 208 -3.16 -4.30 -23.84
N ALA A 209 -3.09 -5.48 -23.19
CA ALA A 209 -3.70 -5.67 -21.86
C ALA A 209 -2.88 -4.96 -20.78
N PHE A 210 -1.57 -4.96 -20.88
CA PHE A 210 -0.70 -4.21 -19.96
C PHE A 210 -0.94 -2.71 -20.06
N GLU A 211 -0.97 -2.16 -21.27
CA GLU A 211 -1.23 -0.74 -21.51
C GLU A 211 -2.61 -0.32 -21.01
N ALA A 212 -3.64 -1.15 -21.24
CA ALA A 212 -4.98 -0.89 -20.71
C ALA A 212 -5.01 -0.89 -19.18
N GLY A 213 -4.32 -1.83 -18.55
CA GLY A 213 -4.17 -1.86 -17.10
C GLY A 213 -3.39 -0.67 -16.55
N HIS A 214 -2.30 -0.30 -17.21
CA HIS A 214 -1.50 0.86 -16.84
C HIS A 214 -2.29 2.18 -17.02
N ALA A 215 -3.04 2.31 -18.10
CA ALA A 215 -3.92 3.45 -18.34
C ALA A 215 -5.07 3.51 -17.31
N ALA A 216 -5.66 2.37 -16.95
CA ALA A 216 -6.63 2.29 -15.87
C ALA A 216 -6.02 2.78 -14.55
N GLY A 217 -4.75 2.47 -14.30
CA GLY A 217 -4.01 2.99 -13.18
C GLY A 217 -3.65 4.49 -13.29
N GLN A 218 -3.44 5.03 -14.49
CA GLN A 218 -3.10 6.44 -14.72
C GLN A 218 -4.32 7.38 -14.74
N SER A 219 -5.48 6.93 -15.21
CA SER A 219 -6.68 7.76 -15.40
C SER A 219 -7.24 8.32 -14.07
N LEU A 220 -6.66 7.96 -12.98
CA LEU A 220 -6.99 8.38 -11.64
C LEU A 220 -6.45 9.76 -11.35
N ALA A 221 -7.33 10.71 -11.35
CA ALA A 221 -7.06 12.02 -10.80
C ALA A 221 -6.76 11.87 -9.30
N LEU A 222 -5.51 12.08 -8.93
CA LEU A 222 -5.12 12.37 -7.56
C LEU A 222 -5.74 13.72 -7.18
N HIS A 223 -7.03 13.76 -6.94
CA HIS A 223 -7.63 14.95 -6.39
C HIS A 223 -7.28 14.99 -4.90
N ARG A 224 -6.32 15.86 -4.60
CA ARG A 224 -6.17 16.44 -3.29
C ARG A 224 -7.57 16.89 -2.88
N ALA A 225 -8.11 16.32 -1.80
CA ALA A 225 -9.24 16.91 -1.11
C ALA A 225 -8.71 18.18 -0.40
N VAL A 226 -8.37 19.19 -1.20
CA VAL A 226 -8.20 20.55 -0.71
C VAL A 226 -9.61 21.04 -0.46
N GLY A 227 -9.95 21.19 0.81
CA GLY A 227 -11.18 21.85 1.20
C GLY A 227 -11.18 23.25 0.57
N GLU A 228 -12.04 23.45 -0.43
CA GLU A 228 -12.49 24.79 -0.78
C GLU A 228 -13.18 25.34 0.45
N LYS A 229 -12.49 26.24 1.14
CA LYS A 229 -13.17 27.21 1.98
C LYS A 229 -13.89 28.12 1.00
N GLY A 230 -15.21 27.90 0.89
CA GLY A 230 -16.10 28.82 0.22
C GLY A 230 -15.94 30.22 0.84
N ALA A 231 -15.85 31.19 -0.02
CA ALA A 231 -15.97 32.61 0.29
C ALA A 231 -17.40 32.93 0.76
#